data_2540c055f3f3cf3ff922dc2ad3a56e9e
#
_entry.id   2540c055f3f3cf3ff922dc2ad3a56e9e
#
_cell.length_a   1.000
_cell.length_b   1.000
_cell.length_c   1.000
_cell.angle_alpha   90.00
_cell.angle_beta   90.00
_cell.angle_gamma   90.00
#
_symmetry.space_group_name_H-M   'P 1'
#
loop_
_entity.id
_entity.type
_entity.pdbx_description
1 polymer ?
#
loop_
_entity_poly.entity_id
_entity_poly.type
_entity_poly.pdbx_seq_one_letter_code
_entity_poly.pdbx_strand_id
1 'polypeptide(L)'
;IEDNAATHNMVYRGKALGGSVTSEQWAAIKAGTFKDLYLGDYWSIGGVDYLIAAFNYWLTCGDTACNTNHLLVVPRNNLYTAGMNSSNITTGGYVGSEMYKTGLAQAKTTINNAFGSAHILNHRQYLVNAVTSGAPTGTDWYDSTVELMNENMVYGGRQFSPMPNGATDPWNTCRNYTIDKSQLPLFHLAPWLICNRQWYWLRDVVSAAGFAGVSGDGYARCDDAGYAGGVRPVVGLIG
;
A
#
# COMPACT_ATOMS: atom_id res chain seq x y z
N ILE A 1 -14.80 -1.03 -24.00
CA ILE A 1 -14.50 -0.54 -22.63
C ILE A 1 -13.93 0.86 -22.79
N GLU A 2 -14.44 1.81 -22.02
CA GLU A 2 -13.90 3.16 -22.02
C GLU A 2 -12.54 3.20 -21.29
N ASP A 3 -11.59 3.94 -21.83
CA ASP A 3 -10.27 4.09 -21.26
C ASP A 3 -10.31 5.16 -20.13
N ASN A 4 -10.65 4.72 -18.93
CA ASN A 4 -10.64 5.54 -17.70
C ASN A 4 -10.43 4.67 -16.46
N ALA A 5 -10.12 5.31 -15.32
CA ALA A 5 -9.82 4.61 -14.08
C ALA A 5 -10.99 3.75 -13.58
N ALA A 6 -12.23 4.24 -13.68
CA ALA A 6 -13.39 3.52 -13.17
C ALA A 6 -13.57 2.17 -13.88
N THR A 7 -13.49 2.18 -15.19
CA THR A 7 -13.62 0.97 -16.01
C THR A 7 -12.45 0.01 -15.83
N HIS A 8 -11.21 0.54 -15.81
CA HIS A 8 -10.01 -0.29 -15.65
C HIS A 8 -9.92 -0.94 -14.25
N ASN A 9 -10.49 -0.32 -13.22
CA ASN A 9 -10.63 -0.93 -11.89
C ASN A 9 -11.65 -2.08 -11.83
N MET A 10 -12.36 -2.36 -12.89
CA MET A 10 -13.36 -3.43 -12.96
C MET A 10 -12.90 -4.64 -13.77
N VAL A 11 -11.68 -4.62 -14.33
CA VAL A 11 -11.20 -5.66 -15.24
C VAL A 11 -9.87 -6.22 -14.77
N TYR A 12 -9.85 -7.50 -14.41
CA TYR A 12 -8.63 -8.26 -14.17
C TYR A 12 -8.17 -8.94 -15.47
N ARG A 13 -6.87 -8.78 -15.80
CA ARG A 13 -6.28 -9.40 -16.99
C ARG A 13 -5.05 -10.27 -16.67
N GLY A 14 -4.10 -9.77 -15.92
CA GLY A 14 -2.91 -10.53 -15.52
C GLY A 14 -1.87 -10.74 -16.62
N LYS A 15 -1.74 -9.81 -17.56
CA LYS A 15 -0.80 -9.88 -18.69
C LYS A 15 0.60 -9.42 -18.29
N ALA A 16 1.63 -10.13 -18.78
CA ALA A 16 3.01 -9.66 -18.71
C ALA A 16 3.21 -8.46 -19.66
N LEU A 17 3.67 -7.32 -19.11
CA LEU A 17 3.88 -6.08 -19.86
C LEU A 17 5.34 -5.88 -20.32
N GLY A 18 6.26 -6.71 -19.83
CA GLY A 18 7.68 -6.65 -20.18
C GLY A 18 8.59 -6.21 -19.04
N GLY A 19 9.82 -5.91 -19.36
CA GLY A 19 10.89 -5.58 -18.41
C GLY A 19 11.06 -4.09 -18.10
N SER A 20 10.21 -3.24 -18.65
CA SER A 20 10.20 -1.79 -18.39
C SER A 20 8.85 -1.20 -18.78
N VAL A 21 8.52 -0.06 -18.20
CA VAL A 21 7.34 0.71 -18.60
C VAL A 21 7.69 1.48 -19.89
N THR A 22 6.84 1.37 -20.91
CA THR A 22 7.05 2.06 -22.19
C THR A 22 6.65 3.54 -22.13
N SER A 23 7.12 4.32 -23.09
CA SER A 23 6.75 5.74 -23.22
C SER A 23 5.23 5.91 -23.40
N GLU A 24 4.61 5.01 -24.16
CA GLU A 24 3.16 5.00 -24.40
C GLU A 24 2.38 4.68 -23.12
N GLN A 25 2.90 3.76 -22.30
CA GLN A 25 2.29 3.41 -21.01
C GLN A 25 2.40 4.59 -20.04
N TRP A 26 3.56 5.26 -19.95
CA TRP A 26 3.71 6.47 -19.15
C TRP A 26 2.75 7.58 -19.60
N ALA A 27 2.62 7.78 -20.92
CA ALA A 27 1.68 8.75 -21.46
C ALA A 27 0.22 8.42 -21.12
N ALA A 28 -0.16 7.13 -21.16
CA ALA A 28 -1.50 6.67 -20.80
C ALA A 28 -1.81 6.87 -19.30
N ILE A 29 -0.82 6.65 -18.43
CA ILE A 29 -0.94 6.92 -16.98
C ILE A 29 -1.13 8.42 -16.77
N LYS A 30 -0.29 9.27 -17.37
CA LYS A 30 -0.35 10.72 -17.25
C LYS A 30 -1.70 11.28 -17.71
N ALA A 31 -2.23 10.77 -18.80
CA ALA A 31 -3.50 11.19 -19.37
C ALA A 31 -4.72 10.69 -18.55
N GLY A 32 -4.53 9.70 -17.67
CA GLY A 32 -5.65 9.06 -16.94
C GLY A 32 -6.52 8.18 -17.81
N THR A 33 -6.07 7.83 -19.01
CA THR A 33 -6.77 6.88 -19.90
C THR A 33 -6.42 5.44 -19.57
N PHE A 34 -5.20 5.19 -19.08
CA PHE A 34 -4.66 3.86 -18.74
C PHE A 34 -4.80 2.84 -19.87
N LYS A 35 -4.78 3.32 -21.12
CA LYS A 35 -5.01 2.50 -22.30
C LYS A 35 -4.10 1.27 -22.32
N ASP A 36 -4.72 0.09 -22.52
CA ASP A 36 -4.08 -1.25 -22.50
C ASP A 36 -3.31 -1.57 -21.20
N LEU A 37 -3.77 -1.02 -20.07
CA LEU A 37 -3.32 -1.38 -18.72
C LEU A 37 -4.52 -1.84 -17.89
N TYR A 38 -4.45 -3.02 -17.27
CA TYR A 38 -5.55 -3.60 -16.50
C TYR A 38 -5.06 -4.17 -15.16
N LEU A 39 -5.97 -4.43 -14.25
CA LEU A 39 -5.61 -5.03 -12.96
C LEU A 39 -4.91 -6.37 -13.15
N GLY A 40 -3.86 -6.60 -12.35
CA GLY A 40 -3.06 -7.81 -12.39
C GLY A 40 -2.04 -7.87 -13.53
N ASP A 41 -2.10 -6.97 -14.50
CA ASP A 41 -0.99 -6.81 -15.45
C ASP A 41 0.28 -6.46 -14.67
N TYR A 42 1.42 -6.89 -15.16
CA TYR A 42 2.65 -6.72 -14.40
C TYR A 42 3.88 -6.46 -15.27
N TRP A 43 4.78 -5.68 -14.72
CA TRP A 43 6.15 -5.52 -15.24
C TRP A 43 7.09 -6.37 -14.40
N SER A 44 8.00 -7.08 -15.09
CA SER A 44 9.06 -7.86 -14.45
C SER A 44 10.37 -7.07 -14.54
N ILE A 45 10.75 -6.40 -13.47
CA ILE A 45 11.90 -5.49 -13.43
C ILE A 45 12.82 -5.88 -12.28
N GLY A 46 14.09 -6.13 -12.57
CA GLY A 46 15.07 -6.50 -11.56
C GLY A 46 14.73 -7.79 -10.78
N GLY A 47 14.04 -8.73 -11.43
CA GLY A 47 13.59 -9.98 -10.81
C GLY A 47 12.32 -9.87 -9.97
N VAL A 48 11.64 -8.74 -10.00
CA VAL A 48 10.38 -8.49 -9.27
C VAL A 48 9.24 -8.28 -10.25
N ASP A 49 8.14 -9.00 -10.05
CA ASP A 49 6.88 -8.76 -10.75
C ASP A 49 6.06 -7.71 -9.98
N TYR A 50 5.85 -6.56 -10.58
CA TYR A 50 5.03 -5.48 -10.02
C TYR A 50 3.64 -5.53 -10.64
N LEU A 51 2.64 -5.91 -9.84
CA LEU A 51 1.24 -6.07 -10.27
C LEU A 51 0.51 -4.74 -10.20
N ILE A 52 -0.23 -4.38 -11.24
CA ILE A 52 -1.16 -3.23 -11.19
C ILE A 52 -2.31 -3.58 -10.23
N ALA A 53 -2.46 -2.78 -9.19
CA ALA A 53 -3.39 -3.03 -8.10
C ALA A 53 -4.62 -2.12 -8.09
N ALA A 54 -4.50 -0.91 -8.61
CA ALA A 54 -5.59 0.06 -8.70
C ALA A 54 -5.25 1.20 -9.66
N PHE A 55 -6.27 1.89 -10.15
CA PHE A 55 -6.16 3.11 -10.96
C PHE A 55 -6.79 4.28 -10.21
N ASN A 56 -6.06 5.40 -10.09
CA ASN A 56 -6.49 6.63 -9.41
C ASN A 56 -7.05 6.42 -7.99
N TYR A 57 -6.46 5.48 -7.23
CA TYR A 57 -6.92 5.09 -5.91
C TYR A 57 -6.93 6.27 -4.92
N TRP A 58 -5.93 7.14 -4.96
CA TRP A 58 -5.82 8.31 -4.10
C TRP A 58 -6.22 9.63 -4.78
N LEU A 59 -6.78 9.60 -5.99
CA LEU A 59 -7.17 10.82 -6.68
C LEU A 59 -8.20 11.59 -5.84
N THR A 60 -7.99 12.90 -5.70
CA THR A 60 -8.79 13.83 -4.88
C THR A 60 -8.75 13.59 -3.37
N CYS A 61 -7.86 12.73 -2.89
CA CYS A 61 -7.70 12.42 -1.47
C CYS A 61 -6.56 13.19 -0.83
N GLY A 62 -6.63 13.34 0.50
CA GLY A 62 -5.63 14.00 1.32
C GLY A 62 -6.07 15.36 1.86
N ASP A 63 -5.35 15.85 2.88
CA ASP A 63 -5.48 17.24 3.37
C ASP A 63 -5.05 18.24 2.30
N THR A 64 -4.08 17.86 1.48
CA THR A 64 -3.80 18.45 0.17
C THR A 64 -4.19 17.41 -0.87
N ALA A 65 -5.21 17.69 -1.66
CA ALA A 65 -5.78 16.74 -2.60
C ALA A 65 -4.76 16.30 -3.66
N CYS A 66 -4.66 14.99 -3.88
CA CYS A 66 -3.90 14.42 -4.99
C CYS A 66 -4.68 14.69 -6.29
N ASN A 67 -4.10 15.48 -7.19
CA ASN A 67 -4.70 15.83 -8.48
C ASN A 67 -3.94 15.20 -9.68
N THR A 68 -3.07 14.24 -9.40
CA THR A 68 -2.25 13.58 -10.41
C THR A 68 -2.81 12.20 -10.73
N ASN A 69 -3.05 11.91 -12.00
CA ASN A 69 -3.41 10.58 -12.44
C ASN A 69 -2.28 9.59 -12.11
N HIS A 70 -2.64 8.43 -11.59
CA HIS A 70 -1.68 7.42 -11.15
C HIS A 70 -2.28 6.02 -11.18
N LEU A 71 -1.42 5.03 -11.15
CA LEU A 71 -1.83 3.67 -10.82
C LEU A 71 -1.00 3.17 -9.64
N LEU A 72 -1.53 2.20 -8.91
CA LEU A 72 -0.82 1.53 -7.83
C LEU A 72 -0.23 0.23 -8.33
N VAL A 73 0.99 -0.06 -7.88
CA VAL A 73 1.59 -1.39 -8.02
C VAL A 73 1.91 -1.98 -6.65
N VAL A 74 1.82 -3.30 -6.58
CA VAL A 74 2.32 -4.10 -5.45
C VAL A 74 3.22 -5.20 -6.01
N PRO A 75 4.33 -5.56 -5.35
CA PRO A 75 5.11 -6.70 -5.78
C PRO A 75 4.32 -7.99 -5.58
N ARG A 76 4.50 -8.95 -6.48
CA ARG A 76 3.86 -10.28 -6.36
C ARG A 76 4.30 -10.97 -5.08
N ASN A 77 5.60 -10.95 -4.80
CA ASN A 77 6.21 -11.55 -3.63
C ASN A 77 6.77 -10.49 -2.69
N ASN A 78 7.11 -10.88 -1.47
CA ASN A 78 7.83 -10.02 -0.55
C ASN A 78 9.20 -9.65 -1.15
N LEU A 79 9.62 -8.40 -0.99
CA LEU A 79 10.92 -7.93 -1.48
C LEU A 79 12.06 -8.43 -0.60
N TYR A 80 11.85 -8.46 0.71
CA TYR A 80 12.75 -8.94 1.76
C TYR A 80 11.98 -9.14 3.05
N THR A 81 12.67 -9.47 4.15
CA THR A 81 12.07 -9.57 5.48
C THR A 81 12.72 -8.56 6.43
N ALA A 82 11.92 -7.98 7.33
CA ALA A 82 12.37 -7.07 8.37
C ALA A 82 11.36 -7.07 9.53
N GLY A 83 11.80 -6.65 10.72
CA GLY A 83 10.90 -6.35 11.83
C GLY A 83 10.22 -5.00 11.66
N MET A 84 9.07 -4.82 12.29
CA MET A 84 8.46 -3.49 12.42
C MET A 84 9.27 -2.63 13.40
N ASN A 85 9.79 -3.25 14.47
CA ASN A 85 10.70 -2.67 15.45
C ASN A 85 11.71 -3.73 15.89
N SER A 86 12.79 -3.33 16.54
CA SER A 86 13.77 -4.24 17.15
C SER A 86 13.26 -4.89 18.44
N SER A 87 12.18 -4.39 18.99
CA SER A 87 11.49 -4.93 20.16
C SER A 87 9.98 -4.93 19.96
N ASN A 88 9.27 -5.71 20.81
CA ASN A 88 7.82 -5.88 20.72
C ASN A 88 7.08 -4.67 21.32
N ILE A 89 7.19 -3.51 20.70
CA ILE A 89 6.54 -2.27 21.08
C ILE A 89 5.90 -1.59 19.88
N THR A 90 4.83 -0.84 20.11
CA THR A 90 4.12 -0.08 19.09
C THR A 90 3.87 1.37 19.47
N THR A 91 4.54 1.89 20.50
CA THR A 91 4.26 3.19 21.16
C THR A 91 4.21 4.36 20.17
N GLY A 92 5.10 4.41 19.19
CA GLY A 92 5.13 5.46 18.16
C GLY A 92 4.19 5.20 16.98
N GLY A 93 3.38 4.16 17.03
CA GLY A 93 2.55 3.75 15.89
C GLY A 93 3.38 3.32 14.68
N TYR A 94 2.78 3.41 13.51
CA TYR A 94 3.48 3.10 12.25
C TYR A 94 4.58 4.12 11.95
N VAL A 95 4.30 5.41 12.09
CA VAL A 95 5.26 6.50 11.82
C VAL A 95 6.47 6.43 12.76
N GLY A 96 6.25 6.02 14.00
CA GLY A 96 7.33 5.85 14.98
C GLY A 96 8.13 4.55 14.83
N SER A 97 7.68 3.63 13.98
CA SER A 97 8.34 2.33 13.81
C SER A 97 9.69 2.43 13.08
N GLU A 98 10.58 1.47 13.33
CA GLU A 98 11.82 1.32 12.58
C GLU A 98 11.55 0.98 11.12
N MET A 99 10.49 0.23 10.83
CA MET A 99 10.04 -0.08 9.47
C MET A 99 9.80 1.20 8.67
N TYR A 100 9.01 2.14 9.20
CA TYR A 100 8.72 3.40 8.53
C TYR A 100 9.96 4.28 8.37
N LYS A 101 10.79 4.39 9.42
CA LYS A 101 11.95 5.29 9.45
C LYS A 101 13.11 4.79 8.58
N THR A 102 13.39 3.49 8.60
CA THR A 102 14.57 2.90 7.98
C THR A 102 14.30 1.57 7.27
N GLY A 103 13.35 0.77 7.74
CA GLY A 103 13.09 -0.56 7.21
C GLY A 103 12.62 -0.57 5.75
N LEU A 104 11.91 0.47 5.31
CA LEU A 104 11.46 0.63 3.93
C LEU A 104 12.52 1.21 2.98
N ALA A 105 13.69 1.60 3.45
CA ALA A 105 14.72 2.21 2.62
C ALA A 105 15.15 1.32 1.45
N GLN A 106 15.31 0.01 1.69
CA GLN A 106 15.66 -0.95 0.64
C GLN A 106 14.53 -1.07 -0.40
N ALA A 107 13.27 -1.09 0.02
CA ALA A 107 12.13 -1.11 -0.89
C ALA A 107 12.07 0.16 -1.75
N LYS A 108 12.30 1.33 -1.15
CA LYS A 108 12.37 2.61 -1.87
C LYS A 108 13.46 2.59 -2.93
N THR A 109 14.65 2.11 -2.60
CA THR A 109 15.75 1.99 -3.56
C THR A 109 15.40 1.03 -4.70
N THR A 110 14.86 -0.15 -4.39
CA THR A 110 14.47 -1.15 -5.39
C THR A 110 13.41 -0.59 -6.35
N ILE A 111 12.40 0.09 -5.83
CA ILE A 111 11.30 0.67 -6.61
C ILE A 111 11.78 1.87 -7.42
N ASN A 112 12.61 2.74 -6.85
CA ASN A 112 13.22 3.86 -7.59
C ASN A 112 14.10 3.38 -8.75
N ASN A 113 14.85 2.30 -8.56
CA ASN A 113 15.65 1.69 -9.63
C ASN A 113 14.77 1.07 -10.73
N ALA A 114 13.61 0.51 -10.35
CA ALA A 114 12.69 -0.12 -11.30
C ALA A 114 11.97 0.90 -12.21
N PHE A 115 11.48 2.00 -11.64
CA PHE A 115 10.59 2.93 -12.34
C PHE A 115 11.15 4.33 -12.55
N GLY A 116 12.21 4.69 -11.85
CA GLY A 116 12.73 6.06 -11.79
C GLY A 116 12.00 6.91 -10.75
N SER A 117 12.75 7.66 -9.96
CA SER A 117 12.21 8.47 -8.87
C SER A 117 11.19 9.52 -9.32
N ALA A 118 11.33 10.04 -10.57
CA ALA A 118 10.39 10.99 -11.14
C ALA A 118 8.99 10.41 -11.41
N HIS A 119 8.87 9.09 -11.47
CA HIS A 119 7.61 8.37 -11.69
C HIS A 119 6.96 7.87 -10.40
N ILE A 120 7.51 8.19 -9.24
CA ILE A 120 6.94 7.80 -7.94
C ILE A 120 6.03 8.92 -7.44
N LEU A 121 4.76 8.58 -7.22
CA LEU A 121 3.78 9.50 -6.65
C LEU A 121 4.16 9.85 -5.20
N ASN A 122 4.25 11.14 -4.90
CA ASN A 122 4.19 11.65 -3.54
C ASN A 122 2.76 12.14 -3.27
N HIS A 123 2.15 11.66 -2.20
CA HIS A 123 0.78 11.99 -1.84
C HIS A 123 0.67 12.10 -0.32
N ARG A 124 -0.46 12.60 0.16
CA ARG A 124 -0.73 12.74 1.59
C ARG A 124 -1.39 11.47 2.12
N GLN A 125 -0.87 10.95 3.24
CA GLN A 125 -1.41 9.79 3.95
C GLN A 125 -1.71 10.15 5.41
N TYR A 126 -2.83 9.66 5.91
CA TYR A 126 -3.23 9.79 7.30
C TYR A 126 -2.73 8.58 8.09
N LEU A 127 -1.65 8.77 8.85
CA LEU A 127 -0.88 7.68 9.48
C LEU A 127 -0.88 7.78 11.00
N VAL A 128 -0.88 6.63 11.66
CA VAL A 128 -0.82 6.51 13.12
C VAL A 128 0.59 6.82 13.61
N ASN A 129 0.71 7.75 14.58
CA ASN A 129 1.97 8.21 15.15
C ASN A 129 2.07 8.08 16.68
N ALA A 130 1.02 7.62 17.34
CA ALA A 130 1.02 7.33 18.76
C ALA A 130 0.06 6.20 19.11
N VAL A 131 0.42 5.43 20.13
CA VAL A 131 -0.34 4.30 20.65
C VAL A 131 -0.34 4.34 22.16
N THR A 132 -1.51 4.21 22.79
CA THR A 132 -1.66 4.11 24.23
C THR A 132 -2.49 2.88 24.58
N SER A 133 -2.00 2.04 25.48
CA SER A 133 -2.68 0.81 25.87
C SER A 133 -3.07 -0.09 24.71
N GLY A 134 -2.22 -0.15 23.68
CA GLY A 134 -2.43 -0.99 22.50
C GLY A 134 -3.41 -0.46 21.45
N ALA A 135 -3.96 0.73 21.65
CA ALA A 135 -4.84 1.38 20.70
C ALA A 135 -4.19 2.64 20.08
N PRO A 136 -4.38 2.91 18.79
CA PRO A 136 -3.94 4.16 18.18
C PRO A 136 -4.61 5.36 18.85
N THR A 137 -3.80 6.31 19.33
CA THR A 137 -4.25 7.54 20.01
C THR A 137 -3.78 8.82 19.35
N GLY A 138 -2.89 8.70 18.36
CA GLY A 138 -2.41 9.84 17.57
C GLY A 138 -2.34 9.46 16.09
N THR A 139 -2.76 10.40 15.25
CA THR A 139 -2.70 10.31 13.79
C THR A 139 -2.43 11.70 13.23
N ASP A 140 -1.78 11.76 12.08
CA ASP A 140 -1.55 13.01 11.36
C ASP A 140 -1.34 12.72 9.87
N TRP A 141 -1.29 13.78 9.08
CA TRP A 141 -0.99 13.73 7.67
C TRP A 141 0.51 13.77 7.42
N TYR A 142 0.97 12.93 6.52
CA TYR A 142 2.38 12.80 6.13
C TYR A 142 2.52 12.73 4.62
N ASP A 143 3.61 13.28 4.10
CA ASP A 143 4.05 13.00 2.74
C ASP A 143 4.46 11.53 2.63
N SER A 144 4.01 10.86 1.58
CA SER A 144 4.14 9.42 1.45
C SER A 144 4.43 9.01 0.02
N THR A 145 5.35 8.07 -0.14
CA THR A 145 5.69 7.47 -1.44
C THR A 145 5.50 5.96 -1.41
N VAL A 146 6.42 5.22 -0.80
CA VAL A 146 6.37 3.77 -0.64
C VAL A 146 5.97 3.45 0.80
N GLU A 147 4.87 2.73 0.97
CA GLU A 147 4.33 2.38 2.27
C GLU A 147 3.92 0.91 2.35
N LEU A 148 3.84 0.37 3.55
CA LEU A 148 3.10 -0.87 3.76
C LEU A 148 1.61 -0.63 3.52
N MET A 149 0.91 -1.66 3.04
CA MET A 149 -0.56 -1.65 2.95
C MET A 149 -1.17 -1.71 4.34
N ASN A 150 -2.45 -1.35 4.44
CA ASN A 150 -3.27 -1.56 5.63
C ASN A 150 -4.28 -2.70 5.42
N GLU A 151 -4.98 -3.10 6.50
CA GLU A 151 -5.99 -4.16 6.43
C GLU A 151 -7.14 -3.82 5.47
N ASN A 152 -7.55 -2.56 5.41
CA ASN A 152 -8.61 -2.12 4.48
C ASN A 152 -8.21 -2.31 3.02
N MET A 153 -6.97 -2.00 2.66
CA MET A 153 -6.47 -2.19 1.29
C MET A 153 -6.45 -3.67 0.88
N VAL A 154 -6.17 -4.56 1.82
CA VAL A 154 -6.07 -6.01 1.55
C VAL A 154 -7.43 -6.68 1.63
N TYR A 155 -8.22 -6.42 2.68
CA TYR A 155 -9.45 -7.16 3.01
C TYR A 155 -10.74 -6.36 2.84
N GLY A 156 -10.66 -5.07 2.61
CA GLY A 156 -11.82 -4.19 2.54
C GLY A 156 -12.38 -3.77 3.91
N GLY A 157 -11.73 -4.17 4.99
CA GLY A 157 -12.13 -3.83 6.36
C GLY A 157 -11.09 -4.25 7.38
N ARG A 158 -11.19 -3.68 8.58
CA ARG A 158 -10.33 -4.05 9.70
C ARG A 158 -10.60 -5.49 10.13
N GLN A 159 -9.56 -6.20 10.47
CA GLN A 159 -9.63 -7.58 10.95
C GLN A 159 -9.22 -7.67 12.42
N PHE A 160 -8.01 -7.23 12.76
CA PHE A 160 -7.45 -7.27 14.10
C PHE A 160 -7.20 -5.87 14.68
N SER A 161 -6.97 -4.87 13.84
CA SER A 161 -6.65 -3.54 14.32
C SER A 161 -7.87 -2.84 14.93
N PRO A 162 -7.73 -2.23 16.13
CA PRO A 162 -8.80 -1.46 16.73
C PRO A 162 -9.02 -0.14 15.96
N MET A 163 -10.21 0.43 16.12
CA MET A 163 -10.45 1.80 15.71
C MET A 163 -9.57 2.75 16.52
N PRO A 164 -8.99 3.79 15.90
CA PRO A 164 -8.32 4.84 16.64
C PRO A 164 -9.27 5.50 17.64
N ASN A 165 -8.75 5.80 18.84
CA ASN A 165 -9.48 6.44 19.91
C ASN A 165 -9.19 7.93 19.99
N GLY A 166 -10.15 8.69 20.49
CA GLY A 166 -9.96 10.08 20.90
C GLY A 166 -10.35 11.13 19.87
N ALA A 167 -9.94 12.38 20.16
CA ALA A 167 -10.34 13.56 19.38
C ALA A 167 -9.84 13.56 17.94
N THR A 168 -8.86 12.74 17.64
CA THR A 168 -8.32 12.52 16.31
C THR A 168 -9.01 11.36 15.61
N ASP A 169 -10.28 11.10 15.92
CA ASP A 169 -11.04 10.07 15.23
C ASP A 169 -10.93 10.25 13.72
N PRO A 170 -10.18 9.40 13.01
CA PRO A 170 -9.98 9.54 11.59
C PRO A 170 -11.25 9.24 10.81
N TRP A 171 -12.29 8.76 11.48
CA TRP A 171 -13.56 8.45 10.86
C TRP A 171 -14.13 9.64 10.08
N ASN A 172 -14.17 10.79 10.71
CA ASN A 172 -14.63 12.00 10.04
C ASN A 172 -13.64 12.50 8.99
N THR A 173 -12.35 12.44 9.29
CA THR A 173 -11.29 12.87 8.39
C THR A 173 -11.15 11.90 7.21
N CYS A 174 -11.03 10.61 7.48
CA CYS A 174 -10.90 9.58 6.45
C CYS A 174 -12.10 9.50 5.52
N ARG A 175 -13.29 9.75 6.02
CA ARG A 175 -14.49 9.76 5.19
C ARG A 175 -14.44 10.78 4.06
N ASN A 176 -13.75 11.90 4.29
CA ASN A 176 -13.70 13.01 3.35
C ASN A 176 -12.41 13.05 2.52
N TYR A 177 -11.30 12.46 3.02
CA TYR A 177 -9.97 12.74 2.49
C TYR A 177 -9.15 11.50 2.13
N THR A 178 -9.60 10.30 2.46
CA THR A 178 -8.88 9.07 2.15
C THR A 178 -9.81 7.96 1.70
N ILE A 179 -9.32 7.14 0.78
CA ILE A 179 -9.97 5.92 0.32
C ILE A 179 -9.25 4.65 0.78
N ASP A 180 -8.26 4.77 1.64
CA ASP A 180 -7.52 3.62 2.18
C ASP A 180 -8.40 2.68 3.02
N LYS A 181 -9.63 3.04 3.27
CA LYS A 181 -10.68 2.20 3.86
C LYS A 181 -11.40 1.33 2.84
N SER A 182 -11.03 1.37 1.58
CA SER A 182 -11.55 0.50 0.53
C SER A 182 -10.52 -0.56 0.14
N GLN A 183 -11.00 -1.74 -0.24
CA GLN A 183 -10.14 -2.80 -0.76
C GLN A 183 -9.51 -2.38 -2.09
N LEU A 184 -8.24 -2.72 -2.30
CA LEU A 184 -7.62 -2.57 -3.61
C LEU A 184 -8.39 -3.40 -4.64
N PRO A 185 -8.78 -2.82 -5.78
CA PRO A 185 -9.52 -3.53 -6.82
C PRO A 185 -8.87 -4.86 -7.24
N LEU A 186 -7.54 -4.92 -7.28
CA LEU A 186 -6.82 -6.17 -7.54
C LEU A 186 -7.24 -7.29 -6.59
N PHE A 187 -7.25 -7.02 -5.29
CA PHE A 187 -7.56 -8.04 -4.28
C PHE A 187 -9.06 -8.35 -4.20
N HIS A 188 -9.89 -7.41 -4.63
CA HIS A 188 -11.32 -7.65 -4.77
C HIS A 188 -11.63 -8.62 -5.92
N LEU A 189 -11.03 -8.41 -7.09
CA LEU A 189 -11.26 -9.23 -8.29
C LEU A 189 -10.41 -10.51 -8.33
N ALA A 190 -9.23 -10.48 -7.71
CA ALA A 190 -8.28 -11.59 -7.70
C ALA A 190 -7.79 -11.90 -6.28
N PRO A 191 -8.68 -12.34 -5.36
CA PRO A 191 -8.33 -12.53 -3.94
C PRO A 191 -7.21 -13.56 -3.72
N TRP A 192 -6.98 -14.48 -4.66
CA TRP A 192 -5.84 -15.41 -4.59
C TRP A 192 -4.48 -14.73 -4.63
N LEU A 193 -4.39 -13.47 -5.08
CA LEU A 193 -3.16 -12.68 -5.10
C LEU A 193 -2.84 -12.03 -3.75
N ILE A 194 -3.74 -12.09 -2.78
CA ILE A 194 -3.46 -11.73 -1.38
C ILE A 194 -2.41 -12.68 -0.83
N CYS A 195 -2.58 -13.97 -1.07
CA CYS A 195 -1.64 -15.02 -0.69
C CYS A 195 -0.40 -15.01 -1.60
N ASN A 196 0.79 -15.03 -1.02
CA ASN A 196 2.04 -15.26 -1.76
C ASN A 196 2.88 -16.41 -1.17
N ARG A 197 2.28 -17.24 -0.30
CA ARG A 197 2.89 -18.36 0.43
C ARG A 197 3.95 -17.96 1.46
N GLN A 198 4.07 -16.65 1.72
CA GLN A 198 4.90 -16.06 2.75
C GLN A 198 4.04 -15.07 3.52
N TRP A 199 4.27 -14.93 4.82
CA TRP A 199 3.56 -13.89 5.55
C TRP A 199 4.24 -12.53 5.35
N TYR A 200 3.46 -11.44 5.44
CA TYR A 200 3.96 -10.09 5.30
C TYR A 200 3.26 -9.10 6.20
N TRP A 201 3.96 -8.03 6.52
CA TRP A 201 3.46 -6.97 7.39
C TRP A 201 2.41 -6.09 6.70
N LEU A 202 1.45 -5.64 7.51
CA LEU A 202 0.61 -4.48 7.26
C LEU A 202 0.93 -3.39 8.28
N ARG A 203 0.52 -2.15 8.02
CA ARG A 203 0.91 -1.01 8.86
C ARG A 203 0.04 -0.78 10.09
N ASP A 204 -1.09 -1.47 10.22
CA ASP A 204 -2.05 -1.24 11.30
C ASP A 204 -1.51 -1.76 12.65
N VAL A 205 -1.64 -0.93 13.67
CA VAL A 205 -1.38 -1.33 15.06
C VAL A 205 -2.51 -2.22 15.54
N VAL A 206 -2.16 -3.37 16.13
CA VAL A 206 -3.14 -4.32 16.69
C VAL A 206 -3.15 -4.29 18.22
N SER A 207 -1.96 -4.16 18.83
CA SER A 207 -1.77 -4.21 20.27
C SER A 207 -0.58 -3.37 20.71
N ALA A 208 -0.29 -3.34 22.00
CA ALA A 208 0.91 -2.68 22.52
C ALA A 208 2.23 -3.30 22.00
N ALA A 209 2.19 -4.54 21.50
CA ALA A 209 3.35 -5.30 21.07
C ALA A 209 3.38 -5.58 19.56
N GLY A 210 2.23 -5.53 18.87
CA GLY A 210 2.12 -6.11 17.53
C GLY A 210 1.37 -5.27 16.50
N PHE A 211 1.68 -5.59 15.24
CA PHE A 211 1.05 -5.03 14.04
C PHE A 211 0.27 -6.11 13.29
N ALA A 212 -0.67 -5.68 12.46
CA ALA A 212 -1.39 -6.54 11.54
C ALA A 212 -0.46 -7.09 10.44
N GLY A 213 -0.85 -8.21 9.87
CA GLY A 213 -0.16 -8.84 8.77
C GLY A 213 -1.10 -9.74 7.97
N VAL A 214 -0.54 -10.38 6.97
CA VAL A 214 -1.18 -11.38 6.13
C VAL A 214 -0.41 -12.68 6.27
N SER A 215 -1.07 -13.78 6.58
CA SER A 215 -0.43 -15.09 6.70
C SER A 215 -0.01 -15.65 5.33
N GLY A 216 0.83 -16.67 5.34
CA GLY A 216 1.31 -17.29 4.09
C GLY A 216 0.22 -17.93 3.23
N ASP A 217 -0.93 -18.20 3.80
CA ASP A 217 -2.13 -18.72 3.12
C ASP A 217 -3.20 -17.63 2.82
N GLY A 218 -2.89 -16.36 3.12
CA GLY A 218 -3.72 -15.20 2.78
C GLY A 218 -4.69 -14.74 3.86
N TYR A 219 -4.77 -15.44 5.00
CA TYR A 219 -5.61 -15.00 6.12
C TYR A 219 -5.01 -13.80 6.84
N ALA A 220 -5.88 -13.00 7.46
CA ALA A 220 -5.46 -11.94 8.36
C ALA A 220 -4.72 -12.52 9.56
N ARG A 221 -3.66 -11.86 9.98
CA ARG A 221 -2.89 -12.20 11.18
C ARG A 221 -2.41 -10.95 11.90
N CYS A 222 -1.86 -11.15 13.07
CA CYS A 222 -1.07 -10.16 13.78
C CYS A 222 0.16 -10.86 14.37
N ASP A 223 1.24 -10.10 14.51
CA ASP A 223 2.48 -10.58 15.10
C ASP A 223 3.16 -9.50 15.91
N ASP A 224 4.04 -9.93 16.81
CA ASP A 224 4.88 -9.04 17.60
C ASP A 224 5.87 -8.30 16.70
N ALA A 225 6.04 -7.01 16.97
CA ALA A 225 6.79 -6.08 16.12
C ALA A 225 8.25 -6.47 15.84
N GLY A 226 8.87 -7.25 16.71
CA GLY A 226 10.26 -7.70 16.58
C GLY A 226 10.46 -8.89 15.63
N TYR A 227 9.41 -9.54 15.16
CA TYR A 227 9.57 -10.66 14.23
C TYR A 227 9.93 -10.20 12.82
N ALA A 228 10.75 -10.99 12.13
CA ALA A 228 11.11 -10.73 10.74
C ALA A 228 10.00 -11.18 9.81
N GLY A 229 9.16 -10.24 9.40
CA GLY A 229 8.09 -10.46 8.44
C GLY A 229 8.38 -9.91 7.07
N GLY A 230 7.64 -10.36 6.06
CA GLY A 230 7.80 -9.92 4.70
C GLY A 230 7.48 -8.45 4.51
N VAL A 231 8.23 -7.78 3.65
CA VAL A 231 7.98 -6.41 3.21
C VAL A 231 7.40 -6.46 1.80
N ARG A 232 6.10 -6.19 1.71
CA ARG A 232 5.32 -6.15 0.46
C ARG A 232 4.62 -4.79 0.37
N PRO A 233 5.32 -3.74 -0.11
CA PRO A 233 4.79 -2.39 -0.10
C PRO A 233 3.83 -2.11 -1.24
N VAL A 234 3.17 -0.95 -1.17
CA VAL A 234 2.38 -0.35 -2.24
C VAL A 234 3.00 0.98 -2.64
N VAL A 235 2.95 1.31 -3.91
CA VAL A 235 3.46 2.57 -4.45
C VAL A 235 2.60 3.06 -5.61
N GLY A 236 2.40 4.37 -5.71
CA GLY A 236 1.77 5.02 -6.85
C GLY A 236 2.78 5.35 -7.94
N LEU A 237 2.43 5.07 -9.19
CA LEU A 237 3.21 5.43 -10.38
C LEU A 237 2.50 6.52 -11.16
N ILE A 238 3.26 7.54 -11.60
CA ILE A 238 2.80 8.68 -12.39
C ILE A 238 3.55 8.76 -13.71
N GLY A 239 2.90 9.30 -14.72
CA GLY A 239 3.50 9.50 -16.05
C GLY A 239 4.34 10.77 -16.20
#